data_d79908fd55bbdb832a4831c6f9adb913
#
_entry.id   d79908fd55bbdb832a4831c6f9adb913
#
_cell.length_a   1.000
_cell.length_b   1.000
_cell.length_c   1.000
_cell.angle_alpha   90.00
_cell.angle_beta   90.00
_cell.angle_gamma   90.00
#
_symmetry.space_group_name_H-M   'P 1'
#
loop_
_entity.id
_entity.type
_entity.pdbx_description
1 polymer ?
#
loop_
_entity_poly.entity_id
_entity_poly.type
_entity_poly.pdbx_seq_one_letter_code
_entity_poly.pdbx_strand_id
1 'polypeptide(L)' 'MLYILKIKGTDTIPDFVQIRDENMALRAYFRLSQQESGLKKNKLEKHTKEIMDILKNIPFGKIHEFTNH' A
#
# COMPACT_ATOMS: atom_id res chain seq x y z
N MET A 1 -1.65 -11.27 -7.42
CA MET A 1 -1.64 -9.86 -7.84
C MET A 1 -2.23 -8.98 -6.77
N LEU A 2 -1.59 -7.84 -6.54
CA LEU A 2 -2.08 -6.87 -5.58
C LEU A 2 -2.32 -5.53 -6.28
N TYR A 3 -3.31 -4.79 -5.80
CA TYR A 3 -3.59 -3.44 -6.24
C TYR A 3 -3.22 -2.49 -5.11
N ILE A 4 -2.30 -1.59 -5.37
CA ILE A 4 -1.75 -0.67 -4.38
C ILE A 4 -2.20 0.74 -4.69
N LEU A 5 -2.78 1.41 -3.70
CA LEU A 5 -3.29 2.77 -3.85
C LEU A 5 -2.78 3.63 -2.71
N LYS A 6 -2.20 4.77 -3.05
CA LYS A 6 -1.80 5.81 -2.10
C LYS A 6 -2.90 6.86 -2.04
N ILE A 7 -3.42 7.13 -0.84
CA ILE A 7 -4.49 8.09 -0.64
C ILE A 7 -3.94 9.31 0.06
N LYS A 8 -4.09 10.47 -0.58
CA LYS A 8 -3.64 11.73 0.00
C LYS A 8 -4.54 12.14 1.15
N GLY A 9 -3.92 12.50 2.27
CA GLY A 9 -4.65 12.99 3.42
C GLY A 9 -4.96 14.49 3.31
N THR A 10 -5.45 15.03 4.42
CA THR A 10 -5.73 16.46 4.56
C THR A 10 -4.86 17.01 5.68
N ASP A 11 -5.08 18.26 6.08
CA ASP A 11 -4.33 18.88 7.18
C ASP A 11 -4.47 18.11 8.49
N THR A 12 -5.62 17.44 8.70
CA THR A 12 -5.92 16.71 9.92
C THR A 12 -5.91 15.20 9.75
N ILE A 13 -5.91 14.72 8.51
CA ILE A 13 -5.94 13.29 8.21
C ILE A 13 -4.65 12.90 7.49
N PRO A 14 -3.89 11.93 8.02
CA PRO A 14 -2.62 11.53 7.38
C PRO A 14 -2.86 10.81 6.05
N ASP A 15 -1.80 10.69 5.26
CA ASP A 15 -1.84 9.91 4.03
C ASP A 15 -1.94 8.42 4.37
N PHE A 16 -2.72 7.69 3.59
CA PHE A 16 -2.95 6.26 3.79
C PHE A 16 -2.58 5.44 2.58
N VAL A 17 -2.42 4.15 2.81
CA VAL A 17 -2.18 3.16 1.76
C VAL A 17 -3.25 2.09 1.87
N GLN A 18 -3.85 1.72 0.73
CA GLN A 18 -4.73 0.57 0.63
C GLN A 18 -4.10 -0.46 -0.29
N ILE A 19 -4.15 -1.72 0.12
CA ILE A 19 -3.70 -2.82 -0.73
C ILE A 19 -4.84 -3.81 -0.83
N ARG A 20 -5.25 -4.12 -2.05
CA ARG A 20 -6.33 -5.06 -2.33
C ARG A 20 -5.80 -6.21 -3.17
N ASP A 21 -6.47 -7.37 -3.07
CA ASP A 21 -6.10 -8.51 -3.89
C ASP A 21 -6.82 -8.50 -5.24
N GLU A 22 -6.65 -9.55 -6.01
CA GLU A 22 -7.25 -9.67 -7.35
C GLU A 22 -8.77 -9.68 -7.33
N ASN A 23 -9.38 -10.00 -6.20
CA ASN A 23 -10.83 -9.96 -6.02
C ASN A 23 -11.28 -8.62 -5.43
N MET A 24 -10.37 -7.67 -5.32
CA MET A 24 -10.61 -6.34 -4.75
C MET A 24 -10.93 -6.39 -3.25
N ALA A 25 -10.64 -7.50 -2.59
CA ALA A 25 -10.76 -7.59 -1.14
C ALA A 25 -9.62 -6.81 -0.48
N LEU A 26 -9.94 -6.06 0.57
CA LEU A 26 -8.95 -5.27 1.28
C LEU A 26 -7.99 -6.18 2.04
N ARG A 27 -6.69 -6.11 1.69
CA ARG A 27 -5.65 -6.90 2.31
C ARG A 27 -4.88 -6.11 3.37
N ALA A 28 -4.74 -4.81 3.17
CA ALA A 28 -4.03 -3.96 4.11
C ALA A 28 -4.50 -2.52 3.99
N TYR A 29 -4.52 -1.82 5.13
CA TYR A 29 -4.85 -0.41 5.19
C TYR A 29 -4.05 0.21 6.34
N PHE A 30 -3.13 1.11 6.02
CA PHE A 30 -2.23 1.67 7.03
C PHE A 30 -1.78 3.06 6.62
N ARG A 31 -1.21 3.80 7.58
CA ARG A 31 -0.66 5.12 7.30
C ARG A 31 0.61 4.98 6.47
N LEU A 32 0.77 5.88 5.49
CA LEU A 32 1.97 5.87 4.65
C LEU A 32 3.25 5.99 5.49
N SER A 33 3.21 6.75 6.57
CA SER A 33 4.35 6.92 7.47
C SER A 33 4.70 5.66 8.27
N GLN A 34 3.80 4.67 8.28
CA GLN A 34 3.98 3.41 9.00
C GLN A 34 3.96 2.21 8.06
N GLN A 35 4.46 2.41 6.84
CA GLN A 35 4.36 1.40 5.80
C GLN A 35 5.08 0.10 6.15
N GLU A 36 6.25 0.16 6.75
CA GLU A 36 7.00 -1.05 7.09
C GLU A 36 6.24 -1.91 8.10
N SER A 37 5.81 -1.32 9.21
CA SER A 37 5.05 -2.06 10.23
C SER A 37 3.70 -2.50 9.69
N GLY A 38 3.05 -1.68 8.87
CA GLY A 38 1.78 -2.02 8.26
C GLY A 38 1.87 -3.25 7.36
N LEU A 39 2.92 -3.33 6.55
CA LEU A 39 3.13 -4.47 5.67
C LEU A 39 3.43 -5.74 6.46
N LYS A 40 4.28 -5.66 7.48
CA LYS A 40 4.60 -6.82 8.32
C LYS A 40 3.38 -7.32 9.07
N LYS A 41 2.58 -6.40 9.61
CA LYS A 41 1.38 -6.73 10.38
C LYS A 41 0.33 -7.44 9.53
N ASN A 42 0.31 -7.16 8.24
CA ASN A 42 -0.67 -7.74 7.31
C ASN A 42 -0.10 -8.90 6.50
N LYS A 43 1.01 -9.51 6.95
CA LYS A 43 1.63 -10.68 6.34
C LYS A 43 2.16 -10.43 4.94
N LEU A 44 2.60 -9.19 4.69
CA LEU A 44 3.19 -8.81 3.40
C LEU A 44 4.69 -8.55 3.53
N GLU A 45 5.31 -9.05 4.60
CA GLU A 45 6.71 -8.82 4.88
C GLU A 45 7.66 -9.35 3.80
N LYS A 46 7.26 -10.37 3.06
CA LYS A 46 8.07 -10.91 1.97
C LYS A 46 8.28 -9.90 0.84
N HIS A 47 7.36 -8.96 0.71
CA HIS A 47 7.37 -7.99 -0.38
C HIS A 47 7.53 -6.56 0.14
N THR A 48 7.91 -6.40 1.41
CA THR A 48 8.02 -5.09 2.05
C THR A 48 8.88 -4.12 1.25
N LYS A 49 10.08 -4.55 0.86
CA LYS A 49 11.01 -3.68 0.14
C LYS A 49 10.45 -3.26 -1.22
N GLU A 50 9.88 -4.20 -1.96
CA GLU A 50 9.32 -3.94 -3.27
C GLU A 50 8.12 -3.01 -3.19
N ILE A 51 7.22 -3.25 -2.24
CA ILE A 51 6.04 -2.43 -2.05
C ILE A 51 6.43 -1.02 -1.57
N MET A 52 7.42 -0.92 -0.68
CA MET A 52 7.90 0.39 -0.22
C MET A 52 8.49 1.21 -1.37
N ASP A 53 9.22 0.57 -2.28
CA ASP A 53 9.74 1.23 -3.47
C ASP A 53 8.60 1.74 -4.38
N ILE A 54 7.58 0.92 -4.55
CA ILE A 54 6.40 1.31 -5.32
C ILE A 54 5.72 2.52 -4.67
N LEU A 55 5.50 2.48 -3.37
CA LEU A 55 4.86 3.56 -2.65
C LEU A 55 5.63 4.88 -2.73
N LYS A 56 6.95 4.78 -2.84
CA LYS A 56 7.80 5.97 -3.00
C LYS A 56 7.59 6.65 -4.35
N ASN A 57 7.26 5.88 -5.38
CA ASN A 57 7.27 6.37 -6.76
C ASN A 57 5.89 6.58 -7.38
N ILE A 58 4.84 5.96 -6.84
CA ILE A 58 3.51 6.10 -7.45
C ILE A 58 2.85 7.41 -7.02
N PRO A 59 2.06 8.03 -7.92
CA PRO A 59 1.29 9.21 -7.55
C PRO A 59 0.10 8.84 -6.68
N PHE A 60 -0.37 9.81 -5.90
CA PHE A 60 -1.58 9.63 -5.12
C PHE A 60 -2.79 9.47 -6.02
N GLY A 61 -3.72 8.63 -5.61
CA GLY A 61 -4.99 8.46 -6.30
C GLY A 61 -4.97 7.55 -7.51
N LYS A 62 -3.81 6.95 -7.83
CA LYS A 62 -3.71 6.02 -8.96
C LYS A 62 -3.38 4.63 -8.46
N ILE A 63 -4.11 3.63 -8.98
CA ILE A 63 -3.91 2.24 -8.61
C ILE A 63 -2.69 1.68 -9.35
N HIS A 64 -1.80 1.03 -8.61
CA HIS A 64 -0.65 0.35 -9.17
C HIS A 64 -0.85 -1.16 -9.05
N GLU A 65 -0.72 -1.86 -10.15
CA GLU A 65 -0.80 -3.33 -10.14
C GLU A 65 0.58 -3.90 -9.78
N PHE A 66 0.64 -4.69 -8.72
CA PHE A 66 1.85 -5.37 -8.30
C PHE A 66 1.67 -6.86 -8.54
N THR A 67 2.41 -7.39 -9.51
CA THR A 67 2.38 -8.81 -9.82
C THR A 67 3.40 -9.52 -8.95
N ASN A 68 2.93 -10.45 -8.16
CA ASN A 68 3.73 -11.18 -7.21
C ASN A 68 4.05 -12.57 -7.79
N HIS A 69 5.32 -12.83 -8.00
CA HIS A 69 5.78 -14.12 -8.48
C HIS A 69 6.49 -14.90 -7.42
#